data_65f618360a69585ddcd58f9d67ab5b6f
#
_entry.id   65f618360a69585ddcd58f9d67ab5b6f
#
_cell.length_a   1.000
_cell.length_b   1.000
_cell.length_c   1.000
_cell.angle_alpha   90.00
_cell.angle_beta   90.00
_cell.angle_gamma   90.00
#
_symmetry.space_group_name_H-M   'P 1'
#
loop_
_entity.id
_entity.type
_entity.pdbx_description
1 polymer ?
#
loop_
_entity_poly.entity_id
_entity_poly.type
_entity_poly.pdbx_seq_one_letter_code
_entity_poly.pdbx_strand_id
1 'polypeptide(L)'
;YLKIVLDAVFSPENYRNEITWLRSKNPKGSQYQAKRFSPDTDIILFYAKSSKADLNYRQIKIPLTDEELKIKYDRVDEKGQYTDGPILRSPTMGDRPNLVYEYMNYTPGSHGWRVTREKLIEIDQRGNLGWSTSGKPFRKLRPEEDTGKPIGNCWIDISPINPQAFERLGFPTQKPLALLERIIQASSREGDVVLDPFCGCGTAVHAAQKLHRDWIGIDITNLAISTIEKRLKDAFPGIAFDVQGTPKDLASAQDLAKRNKYQFQWWACALVNAQPFQGKKKGADTGI
;
A
#
# COMPACT_ATOMS: atom_id res chain seq x y z
N TYR A 1 14.12 -19.69 -4.86
CA TYR A 1 14.35 -20.36 -3.56
C TYR A 1 13.36 -19.90 -2.50
N LEU A 2 13.12 -18.59 -2.30
CA LEU A 2 12.19 -18.11 -1.26
C LEU A 2 10.77 -18.70 -1.41
N LYS A 3 10.25 -18.78 -2.65
CA LYS A 3 8.93 -19.38 -2.91
C LYS A 3 8.83 -20.82 -2.41
N ILE A 4 9.87 -21.62 -2.58
CA ILE A 4 9.89 -23.04 -2.11
C ILE A 4 9.76 -23.09 -0.56
N VAL A 5 10.45 -22.19 0.14
CA VAL A 5 10.34 -22.10 1.61
C VAL A 5 8.94 -21.68 2.03
N LEU A 6 8.37 -20.69 1.35
CA LEU A 6 7.00 -20.23 1.61
C LEU A 6 5.96 -21.29 1.27
N ASP A 7 6.13 -22.05 0.19
CA ASP A 7 5.28 -23.20 -0.13
C ASP A 7 5.33 -24.28 0.98
N ALA A 8 6.51 -24.51 1.55
CA ALA A 8 6.65 -25.47 2.66
C ALA A 8 5.99 -24.98 3.95
N VAL A 9 5.96 -23.66 4.21
CA VAL A 9 5.40 -23.09 5.44
C VAL A 9 3.88 -22.85 5.33
N PHE A 10 3.44 -22.30 4.19
CA PHE A 10 2.05 -21.86 3.98
C PHE A 10 1.22 -22.81 3.13
N SER A 11 1.82 -23.81 2.53
CA SER A 11 1.31 -24.69 1.46
C SER A 11 1.11 -23.98 0.10
N PRO A 12 1.40 -24.67 -1.02
CA PRO A 12 1.32 -24.08 -2.36
C PRO A 12 -0.07 -23.56 -2.73
N GLU A 13 -1.14 -24.20 -2.25
CA GLU A 13 -2.54 -23.81 -2.48
C GLU A 13 -2.91 -22.47 -1.83
N ASN A 14 -2.13 -22.00 -0.87
CA ASN A 14 -2.31 -20.71 -0.21
C ASN A 14 -1.52 -19.56 -0.87
N TYR A 15 -0.76 -19.86 -1.91
CA TYR A 15 -0.17 -18.87 -2.79
C TYR A 15 -1.27 -18.10 -3.52
N ARG A 16 -1.26 -16.79 -3.42
CA ARG A 16 -2.26 -15.94 -4.06
C ARG A 16 -1.77 -15.44 -5.41
N ASN A 17 -0.66 -14.74 -5.40
CA ASN A 17 0.04 -14.34 -6.61
C ASN A 17 1.40 -13.72 -6.28
N GLU A 18 2.09 -13.35 -7.34
CA GLU A 18 3.29 -12.54 -7.34
C GLU A 18 2.93 -11.11 -7.71
N ILE A 19 3.48 -10.15 -6.98
CA ILE A 19 3.35 -8.74 -7.25
C ILE A 19 4.71 -8.23 -7.69
N THR A 20 4.77 -7.58 -8.83
CA THR A 20 5.98 -6.94 -9.36
C THR A 20 5.92 -5.46 -9.07
N TRP A 21 6.85 -4.96 -8.26
CA TRP A 21 7.00 -3.53 -8.01
C TRP A 21 8.16 -2.96 -8.80
N LEU A 22 7.92 -1.90 -9.58
CA LEU A 22 8.95 -1.17 -10.33
C LEU A 22 9.69 -0.23 -9.37
N ARG A 23 10.87 -0.67 -8.90
CA ARG A 23 11.70 0.07 -7.95
C ARG A 23 12.66 1.08 -8.60
N SER A 24 12.86 1.02 -9.91
CA SER A 24 13.70 1.96 -10.65
C SER A 24 13.17 2.15 -12.07
N LYS A 25 13.08 3.39 -12.52
CA LYS A 25 12.68 3.72 -13.90
C LYS A 25 13.88 3.91 -14.82
N ASN A 26 15.08 4.04 -14.26
CA ASN A 26 16.30 4.30 -15.02
C ASN A 26 17.40 3.31 -14.64
N PRO A 27 17.88 2.48 -15.56
CA PRO A 27 19.05 1.63 -15.35
C PRO A 27 20.26 2.48 -14.97
N LYS A 28 21.01 2.05 -13.97
CA LYS A 28 22.26 2.75 -13.60
C LYS A 28 23.35 2.41 -14.59
N GLY A 29 24.18 3.41 -14.99
CA GLY A 29 25.23 3.27 -16.00
C GLY A 29 26.23 2.14 -15.76
N SER A 30 26.57 1.79 -14.49
CA SER A 30 27.42 0.65 -14.14
C SER A 30 26.85 -0.72 -14.57
N GLN A 31 25.58 -0.79 -14.93
CA GLN A 31 24.91 -2.03 -15.35
C GLN A 31 25.10 -2.29 -16.85
N TYR A 32 25.49 -1.31 -17.65
CA TYR A 32 25.85 -1.52 -19.05
C TYR A 32 27.06 -2.46 -19.24
N GLN A 33 27.92 -2.59 -18.23
CA GLN A 33 29.03 -3.55 -18.23
C GLN A 33 28.58 -4.97 -17.83
N ALA A 34 27.45 -5.12 -17.16
CA ALA A 34 26.90 -6.40 -16.82
C ALA A 34 26.21 -6.99 -18.07
N LYS A 35 26.62 -8.15 -18.53
CA LYS A 35 26.01 -8.87 -19.68
C LYS A 35 24.59 -9.38 -19.38
N ARG A 36 23.74 -8.54 -18.74
CA ARG A 36 22.37 -8.84 -18.34
C ARG A 36 21.55 -7.56 -18.22
N PHE A 37 20.24 -7.69 -18.26
CA PHE A 37 19.32 -6.59 -18.00
C PHE A 37 19.42 -6.11 -16.55
N SER A 38 19.14 -4.83 -16.33
CA SER A 38 19.07 -4.22 -15.00
C SER A 38 17.92 -4.82 -14.19
N PRO A 39 18.12 -5.15 -12.90
CA PRO A 39 17.02 -5.56 -12.02
C PRO A 39 16.24 -4.33 -11.54
N ASP A 40 15.31 -3.85 -12.36
CA ASP A 40 14.54 -2.64 -12.09
C ASP A 40 13.30 -2.91 -11.24
N THR A 41 13.03 -4.18 -10.92
CA THR A 41 11.87 -4.60 -10.15
C THR A 41 12.25 -5.38 -8.91
N ASP A 42 11.40 -5.29 -7.89
CA ASP A 42 11.37 -6.22 -6.76
C ASP A 42 10.10 -7.07 -6.85
N ILE A 43 10.21 -8.32 -6.43
CA ILE A 43 9.12 -9.30 -6.41
C ILE A 43 8.60 -9.44 -4.97
N ILE A 44 7.29 -9.34 -4.81
CA ILE A 44 6.59 -9.59 -3.55
C ILE A 44 5.75 -10.85 -3.71
N LEU A 45 6.06 -11.88 -2.95
CA LEU A 45 5.30 -13.13 -2.92
C LEU A 45 4.15 -13.00 -1.94
N PHE A 46 2.93 -13.20 -2.42
CA PHE A 46 1.73 -13.04 -1.62
C PHE A 46 1.10 -14.39 -1.28
N TYR A 47 1.03 -14.67 0.01
CA TYR A 47 0.42 -15.86 0.57
C TYR A 47 -0.69 -15.49 1.56
N ALA A 48 -1.63 -16.39 1.73
CA ALA A 48 -2.60 -16.34 2.83
C ALA A 48 -2.43 -17.58 3.72
N LYS A 49 -2.89 -17.54 4.95
CA LYS A 49 -2.85 -18.69 5.85
C LYS A 49 -3.81 -19.80 5.43
N SER A 50 -4.91 -19.45 4.76
CA SER A 50 -5.90 -20.39 4.25
C SER A 50 -6.66 -19.82 3.06
N SER A 51 -7.37 -20.68 2.32
CA SER A 51 -8.25 -20.29 1.21
C SER A 51 -9.38 -19.35 1.65
N LYS A 52 -9.78 -19.39 2.91
CA LYS A 52 -10.84 -18.57 3.51
C LYS A 52 -10.38 -17.19 3.99
N ALA A 53 -9.07 -16.89 3.91
CA ALA A 53 -8.57 -15.59 4.31
C ALA A 53 -9.22 -14.48 3.49
N ASP A 54 -9.88 -13.56 4.17
CA ASP A 54 -10.53 -12.39 3.57
C ASP A 54 -9.50 -11.26 3.45
N LEU A 55 -9.40 -10.71 2.25
CA LEU A 55 -8.40 -9.71 1.89
C LEU A 55 -9.09 -8.45 1.37
N ASN A 56 -8.60 -7.30 1.81
CA ASN A 56 -9.16 -5.99 1.48
C ASN A 56 -8.72 -5.45 0.10
N TYR A 57 -7.94 -6.21 -0.68
CA TYR A 57 -7.35 -5.70 -1.93
C TYR A 57 -8.36 -5.11 -2.92
N ARG A 58 -9.63 -5.57 -2.90
CA ARG A 58 -10.71 -5.06 -3.76
C ARG A 58 -11.13 -3.61 -3.41
N GLN A 59 -10.84 -3.17 -2.20
CA GLN A 59 -11.15 -1.82 -1.72
C GLN A 59 -10.07 -0.81 -2.12
N ILE A 60 -8.87 -1.31 -2.47
CA ILE A 60 -7.77 -0.44 -2.87
C ILE A 60 -7.98 -0.05 -4.34
N LYS A 61 -8.00 1.25 -4.56
CA LYS A 61 -8.14 1.87 -5.88
C LYS A 61 -6.94 2.76 -6.15
N ILE A 62 -6.50 2.77 -7.39
CA ILE A 62 -5.50 3.72 -7.86
C ILE A 62 -6.27 4.88 -8.48
N PRO A 63 -6.09 6.12 -8.00
CA PRO A 63 -6.68 7.29 -8.65
C PRO A 63 -6.30 7.35 -10.13
N LEU A 64 -7.21 7.79 -10.96
CA LEU A 64 -6.92 8.05 -12.37
C LEU A 64 -6.03 9.29 -12.47
N THR A 65 -5.12 9.28 -13.43
CA THR A 65 -4.35 10.48 -13.79
C THR A 65 -5.26 11.49 -14.50
N ASP A 66 -4.84 12.76 -14.57
CA ASP A 66 -5.59 13.81 -15.28
C ASP A 66 -5.79 13.45 -16.75
N GLU A 67 -4.83 12.77 -17.39
CA GLU A 67 -4.96 12.27 -18.75
C GLU A 67 -5.99 11.16 -18.88
N GLU A 68 -5.96 10.19 -17.96
CA GLU A 68 -6.95 9.11 -17.91
C GLU A 68 -8.35 9.63 -17.61
N LEU A 69 -8.48 10.64 -16.76
CA LEU A 69 -9.76 11.31 -16.48
C LEU A 69 -10.31 11.99 -17.74
N LYS A 70 -9.48 12.75 -18.48
CA LYS A 70 -9.87 13.39 -19.74
C LYS A 70 -10.30 12.40 -20.81
N ILE A 71 -9.62 11.26 -20.91
CA ILE A 71 -9.98 10.20 -21.87
C ILE A 71 -11.29 9.51 -21.46
N LYS A 72 -11.48 9.23 -20.19
CA LYS A 72 -12.65 8.52 -19.66
C LYS A 72 -13.90 9.39 -19.66
N TYR A 73 -13.77 10.68 -19.35
CA TYR A 73 -14.86 11.64 -19.22
C TYR A 73 -14.84 12.64 -20.38
N ASP A 74 -15.00 12.12 -21.60
CA ASP A 74 -14.85 12.83 -22.87
C ASP A 74 -16.07 13.67 -23.26
N ARG A 75 -17.20 13.52 -22.57
CA ARG A 75 -18.42 14.30 -22.81
C ARG A 75 -18.54 15.46 -21.83
N VAL A 76 -19.22 16.50 -22.27
CA VAL A 76 -19.45 17.73 -21.49
C VAL A 76 -20.90 18.14 -21.54
N ASP A 77 -21.48 18.55 -20.42
CA ASP A 77 -22.75 19.25 -20.33
C ASP A 77 -22.61 20.50 -19.44
N GLU A 78 -23.73 21.16 -19.11
CA GLU A 78 -23.74 22.38 -18.29
C GLU A 78 -23.12 22.18 -16.88
N LYS A 79 -23.06 20.93 -16.38
CA LYS A 79 -22.49 20.56 -15.08
C LYS A 79 -21.03 20.09 -15.15
N GLY A 80 -20.43 20.03 -16.34
CA GLY A 80 -19.05 19.62 -16.53
C GLY A 80 -18.89 18.29 -17.27
N GLN A 81 -17.74 17.67 -17.11
CA GLN A 81 -17.37 16.42 -17.79
C GLN A 81 -18.16 15.20 -17.26
N TYR A 82 -18.45 14.28 -18.15
CA TYR A 82 -19.07 13.01 -17.81
C TYR A 82 -18.75 11.91 -18.83
N THR A 83 -19.05 10.66 -18.47
CA THR A 83 -19.09 9.51 -19.38
C THR A 83 -20.40 8.76 -19.22
N ASP A 84 -20.80 8.01 -20.26
CA ASP A 84 -22.01 7.21 -20.21
C ASP A 84 -21.82 5.96 -19.36
N GLY A 85 -22.60 5.87 -18.31
CA GLY A 85 -22.70 4.68 -17.47
C GLY A 85 -24.00 3.92 -17.66
N PRO A 86 -24.02 2.61 -17.46
CA PRO A 86 -25.23 1.82 -17.60
C PRO A 86 -26.22 2.12 -16.48
N ILE A 87 -27.47 2.44 -16.84
CA ILE A 87 -28.60 2.59 -15.92
C ILE A 87 -29.61 1.44 -16.03
N LEU A 88 -29.52 0.68 -17.12
CA LEU A 88 -30.30 -0.54 -17.34
C LEU A 88 -29.49 -1.77 -16.98
N ARG A 89 -30.16 -2.81 -16.50
CA ARG A 89 -29.53 -4.12 -16.23
C ARG A 89 -29.29 -4.85 -17.56
N SER A 90 -28.21 -5.62 -17.62
CA SER A 90 -27.94 -6.51 -18.76
C SER A 90 -28.68 -7.85 -18.61
N PRO A 91 -28.92 -8.58 -19.69
CA PRO A 91 -29.51 -9.94 -19.65
C PRO A 91 -28.78 -10.89 -18.68
N THR A 92 -27.46 -10.79 -18.62
CA THR A 92 -26.60 -11.63 -17.74
C THR A 92 -26.83 -11.39 -16.23
N MET A 93 -27.51 -10.31 -15.86
CA MET A 93 -27.81 -9.99 -14.46
C MET A 93 -29.13 -10.61 -13.95
N GLY A 94 -29.83 -11.36 -14.82
CA GLY A 94 -31.13 -11.97 -14.50
C GLY A 94 -32.27 -10.97 -14.34
N ASP A 95 -33.48 -11.47 -14.28
CA ASP A 95 -34.69 -10.68 -14.16
C ASP A 95 -34.89 -10.16 -12.74
N ARG A 96 -35.41 -8.93 -12.64
CA ARG A 96 -35.76 -8.28 -11.38
C ARG A 96 -37.08 -7.52 -11.53
N PRO A 97 -38.24 -8.19 -11.35
CA PRO A 97 -39.54 -7.58 -11.55
C PRO A 97 -39.77 -6.29 -10.76
N ASN A 98 -39.23 -6.19 -9.56
CA ASN A 98 -39.28 -5.00 -8.70
C ASN A 98 -38.48 -3.80 -9.24
N LEU A 99 -37.65 -4.00 -10.24
CA LEU A 99 -36.87 -2.95 -10.93
C LEU A 99 -37.45 -2.67 -12.35
N VAL A 100 -38.57 -3.26 -12.72
CA VAL A 100 -39.31 -2.97 -13.97
C VAL A 100 -40.43 -2.01 -13.65
N TYR A 101 -40.21 -0.74 -13.94
CA TYR A 101 -41.18 0.35 -13.73
C TYR A 101 -41.00 1.41 -14.81
N GLU A 102 -42.08 2.14 -15.10
CA GLU A 102 -42.08 3.24 -16.05
C GLU A 102 -41.44 4.51 -15.42
N TYR A 103 -40.60 5.19 -16.18
CA TYR A 103 -40.06 6.50 -15.85
C TYR A 103 -39.87 7.35 -17.13
N MET A 104 -40.43 8.57 -17.16
CA MET A 104 -40.38 9.49 -18.31
C MET A 104 -40.80 8.81 -19.62
N ASN A 105 -41.90 8.09 -19.63
CA ASN A 105 -42.45 7.34 -20.77
C ASN A 105 -41.52 6.21 -21.30
N TYR A 106 -40.56 5.78 -20.49
CA TYR A 106 -39.70 4.65 -20.82
C TYR A 106 -39.91 3.51 -19.82
N THR A 107 -40.15 2.31 -20.34
CA THR A 107 -40.23 1.08 -19.55
C THR A 107 -39.10 0.16 -20.00
N PRO A 108 -38.19 -0.28 -19.09
CA PRO A 108 -37.12 -1.21 -19.43
C PRO A 108 -37.69 -2.60 -19.73
N GLY A 109 -36.91 -3.44 -20.41
CA GLY A 109 -37.19 -4.85 -20.56
C GLY A 109 -37.26 -5.61 -19.24
N SER A 110 -37.50 -6.94 -19.27
CA SER A 110 -37.65 -7.82 -18.08
C SER A 110 -36.54 -7.71 -17.04
N HIS A 111 -35.34 -7.33 -17.47
CA HIS A 111 -34.17 -7.18 -16.56
C HIS A 111 -34.26 -5.94 -15.67
N GLY A 112 -34.99 -4.90 -16.07
CA GLY A 112 -35.30 -3.71 -15.27
C GLY A 112 -34.17 -2.67 -15.23
N TRP A 113 -34.39 -1.67 -14.41
CA TRP A 113 -33.42 -0.65 -14.06
C TRP A 113 -32.29 -1.22 -13.15
N ARG A 114 -31.15 -0.56 -13.06
CA ARG A 114 -30.09 -0.91 -12.08
C ARG A 114 -30.37 -0.41 -10.68
N VAL A 115 -31.31 0.51 -10.53
CA VAL A 115 -31.63 1.21 -9.28
C VAL A 115 -33.15 1.19 -9.02
N THR A 116 -33.53 1.47 -7.77
CA THR A 116 -34.94 1.67 -7.42
C THR A 116 -35.49 2.98 -8.01
N ARG A 117 -36.80 3.13 -8.04
CA ARG A 117 -37.47 4.32 -8.59
C ARG A 117 -37.04 5.60 -7.86
N GLU A 118 -36.94 5.55 -6.53
CA GLU A 118 -36.54 6.67 -5.69
C GLU A 118 -35.09 7.11 -6.05
N LYS A 119 -34.21 6.14 -6.21
CA LYS A 119 -32.80 6.41 -6.59
C LYS A 119 -32.69 6.93 -8.01
N LEU A 120 -33.54 6.49 -8.93
CA LEU A 120 -33.58 7.01 -10.29
C LEU A 120 -34.02 8.48 -10.33
N ILE A 121 -35.05 8.83 -9.55
CA ILE A 121 -35.52 10.21 -9.39
C ILE A 121 -34.38 11.10 -8.83
N GLU A 122 -33.65 10.63 -7.83
CA GLU A 122 -32.52 11.36 -7.29
C GLU A 122 -31.40 11.59 -8.33
N ILE A 123 -31.09 10.58 -9.15
CA ILE A 123 -30.12 10.69 -10.24
C ILE A 123 -30.57 11.74 -11.26
N ASP A 124 -31.86 11.73 -11.62
CA ASP A 124 -32.43 12.68 -12.57
C ASP A 124 -32.46 14.11 -12.03
N GLN A 125 -32.91 14.32 -10.80
CA GLN A 125 -32.88 15.63 -10.11
C GLN A 125 -31.47 16.21 -10.01
N ARG A 126 -30.46 15.37 -9.89
CA ARG A 126 -29.06 15.79 -9.97
C ARG A 126 -28.58 16.08 -11.39
N GLY A 127 -29.41 15.88 -12.41
CA GLY A 127 -29.08 16.04 -13.83
C GLY A 127 -28.10 14.98 -14.34
N ASN A 128 -28.06 13.83 -13.68
CA ASN A 128 -27.18 12.71 -14.02
C ASN A 128 -27.91 11.56 -14.77
N LEU A 129 -29.18 11.75 -15.18
CA LEU A 129 -29.86 10.90 -16.15
C LEU A 129 -29.70 11.52 -17.54
N GLY A 130 -29.30 10.74 -18.50
CA GLY A 130 -29.18 11.14 -19.90
C GLY A 130 -30.02 10.23 -20.81
N TRP A 131 -30.30 10.72 -22.01
CA TRP A 131 -31.05 9.99 -23.04
C TRP A 131 -30.25 10.01 -24.34
N SER A 132 -30.05 8.85 -24.93
CA SER A 132 -29.42 8.75 -26.25
C SER A 132 -30.34 9.21 -27.35
N THR A 133 -29.82 9.44 -28.53
CA THR A 133 -30.62 9.78 -29.74
C THR A 133 -31.67 8.72 -30.07
N SER A 134 -31.46 7.47 -29.68
CA SER A 134 -32.40 6.35 -29.82
C SER A 134 -33.44 6.26 -28.68
N GLY A 135 -33.46 7.23 -27.77
CA GLY A 135 -34.37 7.22 -26.60
C GLY A 135 -34.00 6.24 -25.50
N LYS A 136 -32.76 5.70 -25.50
CA LYS A 136 -32.31 4.78 -24.46
C LYS A 136 -31.66 5.56 -23.31
N PRO A 137 -32.08 5.31 -22.04
CA PRO A 137 -31.50 6.00 -20.90
C PRO A 137 -30.09 5.52 -20.55
N PHE A 138 -29.27 6.44 -20.02
CA PHE A 138 -27.97 6.16 -19.45
C PHE A 138 -27.72 7.04 -18.23
N ARG A 139 -26.82 6.62 -17.33
CA ARG A 139 -26.37 7.45 -16.22
C ARG A 139 -25.14 8.24 -16.64
N LYS A 140 -25.13 9.54 -16.40
CA LYS A 140 -23.94 10.35 -16.51
C LYS A 140 -23.07 10.10 -15.27
N LEU A 141 -21.92 9.49 -15.46
CA LEU A 141 -20.90 9.30 -14.41
C LEU A 141 -19.92 10.46 -14.49
N ARG A 142 -19.62 11.09 -13.36
CA ARG A 142 -18.76 12.28 -13.31
C ARG A 142 -17.41 11.99 -12.66
N PRO A 143 -16.35 12.76 -12.96
CA PRO A 143 -15.02 12.57 -12.39
C PRO A 143 -15.02 12.58 -10.86
N GLU A 144 -15.87 13.39 -10.22
CA GLU A 144 -15.96 13.53 -8.76
C GLU A 144 -16.48 12.26 -8.07
N GLU A 145 -17.21 11.42 -8.81
CA GLU A 145 -17.72 10.12 -8.33
C GLU A 145 -16.72 8.97 -8.60
N ASP A 146 -15.59 9.26 -9.27
CA ASP A 146 -14.63 8.22 -9.63
C ASP A 146 -13.83 7.76 -8.41
N THR A 147 -13.91 6.49 -8.12
CA THR A 147 -13.15 5.87 -7.03
C THR A 147 -11.78 5.34 -7.46
N GLY A 148 -11.41 5.55 -8.72
CA GLY A 148 -10.20 5.00 -9.31
C GLY A 148 -10.36 3.59 -9.88
N LYS A 149 -9.29 3.08 -10.44
CA LYS A 149 -9.21 1.74 -11.04
C LYS A 149 -8.76 0.69 -10.02
N PRO A 150 -9.24 -0.56 -10.14
CA PRO A 150 -8.75 -1.66 -9.31
C PRO A 150 -7.24 -1.84 -9.46
N ILE A 151 -6.57 -2.20 -8.37
CA ILE A 151 -5.14 -2.51 -8.39
C ILE A 151 -4.90 -3.90 -9.00
N GLY A 152 -3.93 -3.99 -9.90
CA GLY A 152 -3.38 -5.26 -10.39
C GLY A 152 -2.14 -5.69 -9.61
N ASN A 153 -1.44 -6.71 -10.11
CA ASN A 153 -0.20 -7.20 -9.52
C ASN A 153 1.08 -6.57 -10.11
N CYS A 154 0.94 -5.56 -10.97
CA CYS A 154 2.06 -4.78 -11.49
C CYS A 154 1.98 -3.35 -10.94
N TRP A 155 2.87 -3.02 -10.01
CA TRP A 155 2.88 -1.74 -9.30
C TRP A 155 3.97 -0.84 -9.85
N ILE A 156 3.59 0.05 -10.74
CA ILE A 156 4.50 1.01 -11.40
C ILE A 156 4.28 2.46 -10.93
N ASP A 157 3.23 2.67 -10.16
CA ASP A 157 2.77 3.98 -9.68
C ASP A 157 3.44 4.43 -8.37
N ILE A 158 4.05 3.48 -7.62
CA ILE A 158 4.83 3.80 -6.41
C ILE A 158 6.29 4.01 -6.81
N SER A 159 6.74 5.24 -6.78
CA SER A 159 8.13 5.57 -7.07
C SER A 159 9.07 5.14 -5.94
N PRO A 160 10.35 4.80 -6.25
CA PRO A 160 11.37 4.61 -5.24
C PRO A 160 11.61 5.90 -4.45
N ILE A 161 12.19 5.79 -3.26
CA ILE A 161 12.52 6.94 -2.42
C ILE A 161 13.54 7.83 -3.15
N ASN A 162 13.16 9.09 -3.38
CA ASN A 162 14.10 10.07 -3.92
C ASN A 162 15.26 10.26 -2.92
N PRO A 163 16.54 10.38 -3.39
CA PRO A 163 17.68 10.69 -2.55
C PRO A 163 17.50 11.89 -1.62
N GLN A 164 16.70 12.85 -2.00
CA GLN A 164 16.40 14.08 -1.23
C GLN A 164 15.04 14.03 -0.52
N ALA A 165 14.33 12.90 -0.56
CA ALA A 165 13.03 12.80 0.11
C ALA A 165 13.18 12.86 1.64
N PHE A 166 12.28 13.59 2.30
CA PHE A 166 12.24 13.71 3.76
C PHE A 166 12.10 12.36 4.49
N GLU A 167 11.41 11.38 3.88
CA GLU A 167 11.27 10.03 4.44
C GLU A 167 12.56 9.20 4.42
N ARG A 168 13.63 9.70 3.76
CA ARG A 168 14.88 8.95 3.62
C ARG A 168 15.70 8.99 4.89
N LEU A 169 15.89 7.84 5.52
CA LEU A 169 16.67 7.67 6.75
C LEU A 169 18.12 7.21 6.50
N GLY A 170 18.54 7.10 5.23
CA GLY A 170 19.89 6.59 4.90
C GLY A 170 20.06 5.08 5.05
N PHE A 171 18.99 4.33 5.36
CA PHE A 171 19.04 2.88 5.50
C PHE A 171 19.07 2.23 4.11
N PRO A 172 20.08 1.37 3.78
CA PRO A 172 20.31 0.89 2.41
C PRO A 172 19.14 0.12 1.80
N THR A 173 18.34 -0.56 2.63
CA THR A 173 17.22 -1.41 2.22
C THR A 173 15.85 -0.76 2.44
N GLN A 174 15.82 0.52 2.77
CA GLN A 174 14.57 1.23 3.04
C GLN A 174 13.63 1.17 1.84
N LYS A 175 12.39 0.79 2.08
CA LYS A 175 11.31 0.81 1.10
C LYS A 175 10.45 2.07 1.27
N PRO A 176 9.80 2.57 0.20
CA PRO A 176 8.87 3.69 0.30
C PRO A 176 7.72 3.39 1.27
N LEU A 177 7.32 4.40 2.05
CA LEU A 177 6.21 4.27 2.98
C LEU A 177 4.91 3.87 2.26
N ALA A 178 4.63 4.48 1.10
CA ALA A 178 3.46 4.18 0.27
C ALA A 178 3.37 2.70 -0.16
N LEU A 179 4.53 2.01 -0.35
CA LEU A 179 4.54 0.59 -0.68
C LEU A 179 4.02 -0.25 0.48
N LEU A 180 4.51 0.03 1.71
CA LEU A 180 4.10 -0.71 2.90
C LEU A 180 2.66 -0.36 3.29
N GLU A 181 2.23 0.89 3.15
CA GLU A 181 0.84 1.29 3.35
C GLU A 181 -0.10 0.48 2.44
N ARG A 182 0.22 0.36 1.15
CA ARG A 182 -0.58 -0.44 0.21
C ARG A 182 -0.64 -1.91 0.59
N ILE A 183 0.49 -2.51 0.96
CA ILE A 183 0.55 -3.92 1.39
C ILE A 183 -0.33 -4.13 2.62
N ILE A 184 -0.20 -3.27 3.64
CA ILE A 184 -0.92 -3.37 4.90
C ILE A 184 -2.44 -3.13 4.69
N GLN A 185 -2.82 -2.13 3.91
CA GLN A 185 -4.23 -1.89 3.57
C GLN A 185 -4.86 -3.07 2.82
N ALA A 186 -4.10 -3.71 1.91
CA ALA A 186 -4.59 -4.85 1.14
C ALA A 186 -4.79 -6.11 1.97
N SER A 187 -4.04 -6.27 3.07
CA SER A 187 -3.92 -7.53 3.81
C SER A 187 -4.44 -7.48 5.25
N SER A 188 -4.83 -6.30 5.74
CA SER A 188 -5.27 -6.13 7.13
C SER A 188 -6.38 -5.07 7.27
N ARG A 189 -7.03 -5.03 8.43
CA ARG A 189 -8.02 -4.03 8.87
C ARG A 189 -7.47 -3.23 10.04
N GLU A 190 -8.11 -2.12 10.38
CA GLU A 190 -7.82 -1.37 11.61
C GLU A 190 -7.95 -2.29 12.84
N GLY A 191 -6.97 -2.20 13.75
CA GLY A 191 -6.87 -3.06 14.93
C GLY A 191 -6.24 -4.43 14.70
N ASP A 192 -5.97 -4.84 13.45
CA ASP A 192 -5.20 -6.05 13.19
C ASP A 192 -3.72 -5.85 13.55
N VAL A 193 -3.01 -6.94 13.85
CA VAL A 193 -1.58 -6.92 14.20
C VAL A 193 -0.73 -7.15 12.96
N VAL A 194 0.19 -6.23 12.70
CA VAL A 194 1.22 -6.33 11.64
C VAL A 194 2.54 -6.77 12.27
N LEU A 195 3.07 -7.90 11.84
CA LEU A 195 4.39 -8.40 12.25
C LEU A 195 5.40 -8.20 11.12
N ASP A 196 6.49 -7.48 11.42
CA ASP A 196 7.69 -7.40 10.57
C ASP A 196 8.90 -7.98 11.32
N PRO A 197 9.31 -9.23 11.04
CA PRO A 197 10.41 -9.88 11.75
C PRO A 197 11.79 -9.43 11.31
N PHE A 198 11.92 -8.54 10.33
CA PHE A 198 13.15 -7.97 9.80
C PHE A 198 12.98 -6.48 9.53
N CYS A 199 12.48 -5.74 10.53
CA CYS A 199 11.89 -4.43 10.34
C CYS A 199 12.88 -3.31 9.95
N GLY A 200 14.20 -3.51 10.05
CA GLY A 200 15.21 -2.54 9.61
C GLY A 200 14.96 -1.14 10.16
N CYS A 201 14.73 -0.16 9.29
CA CYS A 201 14.39 1.21 9.70
C CYS A 201 12.89 1.43 10.02
N GLY A 202 12.09 0.35 10.14
CA GLY A 202 10.71 0.39 10.62
C GLY A 202 9.70 0.98 9.65
N THR A 203 9.88 0.84 8.35
CA THR A 203 8.88 1.37 7.39
C THR A 203 7.52 0.68 7.54
N ALA A 204 7.50 -0.65 7.75
CA ALA A 204 6.27 -1.39 7.99
C ALA A 204 5.60 -1.00 9.31
N VAL A 205 6.40 -0.85 10.38
CA VAL A 205 5.93 -0.40 11.71
C VAL A 205 5.30 1.00 11.63
N HIS A 206 5.97 1.94 10.94
CA HIS A 206 5.44 3.28 10.72
C HIS A 206 4.14 3.25 9.91
N ALA A 207 4.08 2.46 8.83
CA ALA A 207 2.88 2.32 8.01
C ALA A 207 1.72 1.71 8.81
N ALA A 208 1.98 0.69 9.63
CA ALA A 208 0.99 0.06 10.49
C ALA A 208 0.42 1.07 11.51
N GLN A 209 1.29 1.81 12.20
CA GLN A 209 0.88 2.86 13.14
C GLN A 209 0.01 3.93 12.46
N LYS A 210 0.44 4.44 11.31
CA LYS A 210 -0.30 5.45 10.53
C LYS A 210 -1.69 4.97 10.09
N LEU A 211 -1.82 3.68 9.84
CA LEU A 211 -3.06 3.04 9.39
C LEU A 211 -3.89 2.46 10.55
N HIS A 212 -3.57 2.78 11.80
CA HIS A 212 -4.27 2.29 13.00
C HIS A 212 -4.29 0.77 13.13
N ARG A 213 -3.17 0.12 12.80
CA ARG A 213 -2.90 -1.29 13.09
C ARG A 213 -1.99 -1.38 14.29
N ASP A 214 -2.17 -2.43 15.10
CA ASP A 214 -1.16 -2.81 16.07
C ASP A 214 0.04 -3.39 15.34
N TRP A 215 1.23 -3.34 15.94
CA TRP A 215 2.43 -3.80 15.26
C TRP A 215 3.45 -4.42 16.21
N ILE A 216 4.21 -5.35 15.65
CA ILE A 216 5.40 -5.95 16.27
C ILE A 216 6.53 -5.86 15.24
N GLY A 217 7.58 -5.12 15.57
CA GLY A 217 8.80 -5.03 14.77
C GLY A 217 9.95 -5.75 15.46
N ILE A 218 10.67 -6.59 14.74
CA ILE A 218 11.84 -7.31 15.25
C ILE A 218 13.05 -6.99 14.38
N ASP A 219 14.17 -6.67 15.00
CA ASP A 219 15.46 -6.54 14.32
C ASP A 219 16.59 -6.99 15.25
N ILE A 220 17.69 -7.45 14.67
CA ILE A 220 18.86 -7.92 15.42
C ILE A 220 19.82 -6.79 15.81
N THR A 221 19.62 -5.58 15.29
CA THR A 221 20.54 -4.46 15.46
C THR A 221 19.96 -3.36 16.34
N ASN A 222 20.73 -2.90 17.33
CA ASN A 222 20.34 -1.76 18.15
C ASN A 222 20.18 -0.47 17.30
N LEU A 223 20.95 -0.34 16.20
CA LEU A 223 20.78 0.78 15.27
C LEU A 223 19.40 0.82 14.64
N ALA A 224 18.89 -0.33 14.19
CA ALA A 224 17.54 -0.40 13.62
C ALA A 224 16.49 0.00 14.68
N ILE A 225 16.58 -0.58 15.86
CA ILE A 225 15.66 -0.29 16.96
C ILE A 225 15.65 1.19 17.33
N SER A 226 16.82 1.80 17.55
CA SER A 226 16.92 3.24 17.88
C SER A 226 16.41 4.14 16.74
N THR A 227 16.62 3.74 15.48
CA THR A 227 16.08 4.44 14.31
C THR A 227 14.55 4.39 14.29
N ILE A 228 13.96 3.22 14.61
CA ILE A 228 12.50 3.04 14.70
C ILE A 228 11.92 3.88 15.82
N GLU A 229 12.53 3.84 17.02
CA GLU A 229 12.08 4.64 18.16
C GLU A 229 12.02 6.12 17.81
N LYS A 230 13.12 6.65 17.24
CA LYS A 230 13.18 8.06 16.81
C LYS A 230 12.10 8.36 15.76
N ARG A 231 12.01 7.54 14.71
CA ARG A 231 11.04 7.71 13.62
C ARG A 231 9.60 7.75 14.14
N LEU A 232 9.25 6.88 15.08
CA LEU A 232 7.90 6.81 15.64
C LEU A 232 7.61 8.03 16.53
N LYS A 233 8.54 8.42 17.40
CA LYS A 233 8.39 9.59 18.28
C LYS A 233 8.27 10.89 17.49
N ASP A 234 9.05 11.03 16.40
CA ASP A 234 9.02 12.21 15.53
C ASP A 234 7.71 12.30 14.73
N ALA A 235 7.20 11.15 14.22
CA ALA A 235 6.00 11.12 13.39
C ALA A 235 4.69 11.09 14.18
N PHE A 236 4.70 10.54 15.40
CA PHE A 236 3.51 10.34 16.25
C PHE A 236 3.79 10.84 17.67
N PRO A 237 3.74 12.16 17.92
CA PRO A 237 3.97 12.71 19.25
C PRO A 237 3.05 12.08 20.29
N GLY A 238 3.63 11.63 21.40
CA GLY A 238 2.88 10.98 22.48
C GLY A 238 2.61 9.49 22.29
N ILE A 239 3.11 8.87 21.23
CA ILE A 239 2.98 7.41 21.03
C ILE A 239 3.61 6.64 22.19
N ALA A 240 2.90 5.63 22.69
CA ALA A 240 3.41 4.68 23.69
C ALA A 240 3.68 3.33 23.03
N PHE A 241 4.87 2.77 23.26
CA PHE A 241 5.26 1.44 22.82
C PHE A 241 6.35 0.88 23.75
N ASP A 242 6.52 -0.43 23.81
CA ASP A 242 7.56 -1.10 24.59
C ASP A 242 8.70 -1.57 23.69
N VAL A 243 9.94 -1.41 24.17
CA VAL A 243 11.15 -1.90 23.51
C VAL A 243 11.79 -2.97 24.39
N GLN A 244 11.95 -4.16 23.81
CA GLN A 244 12.52 -5.29 24.50
C GLN A 244 13.88 -5.69 23.89
N GLY A 245 14.73 -6.35 24.67
CA GLY A 245 16.03 -6.82 24.23
C GLY A 245 17.15 -5.77 24.18
N THR A 246 16.85 -4.53 24.56
CA THR A 246 17.87 -3.48 24.73
C THR A 246 18.25 -3.34 26.20
N PRO A 247 19.52 -2.96 26.52
CA PRO A 247 19.92 -2.73 27.90
C PRO A 247 19.06 -1.65 28.58
N LYS A 248 18.54 -1.96 29.78
CA LYS A 248 17.75 -1.04 30.61
C LYS A 248 18.48 -0.59 31.87
N ASP A 249 19.61 -1.26 32.22
CA ASP A 249 20.44 -1.00 33.37
C ASP A 249 21.94 -1.25 33.09
N LEU A 250 22.78 -0.92 34.05
CA LEU A 250 24.23 -1.07 33.93
C LEU A 250 24.66 -2.54 33.74
N ALA A 251 23.99 -3.48 34.42
CA ALA A 251 24.32 -4.90 34.34
C ALA A 251 24.05 -5.45 32.93
N SER A 252 22.89 -5.16 32.35
CA SER A 252 22.52 -5.56 30.98
C SER A 252 23.40 -4.85 29.93
N ALA A 253 23.79 -3.61 30.17
CA ALA A 253 24.73 -2.91 29.30
C ALA A 253 26.16 -3.54 29.33
N GLN A 254 26.64 -3.91 30.51
CA GLN A 254 27.94 -4.62 30.65
C GLN A 254 27.87 -6.00 29.98
N ASP A 255 26.75 -6.72 30.11
CA ASP A 255 26.60 -8.01 29.45
C ASP A 255 26.57 -7.84 27.92
N LEU A 256 25.88 -6.86 27.38
CA LEU A 256 25.91 -6.54 25.96
C LEU A 256 27.37 -6.20 25.50
N ALA A 257 28.09 -5.40 26.25
CA ALA A 257 29.47 -5.04 25.92
C ALA A 257 30.40 -6.27 25.85
N LYS A 258 30.20 -7.25 26.75
CA LYS A 258 30.95 -8.50 26.75
C LYS A 258 30.58 -9.41 25.58
N ARG A 259 29.27 -9.54 25.30
CA ARG A 259 28.76 -10.41 24.24
C ARG A 259 29.04 -9.85 22.83
N ASN A 260 28.80 -8.54 22.64
CA ASN A 260 28.97 -7.90 21.34
C ASN A 260 29.28 -6.40 21.47
N LYS A 261 30.57 -6.08 21.43
CA LYS A 261 31.08 -4.71 21.55
C LYS A 261 30.54 -3.73 20.50
N TYR A 262 30.23 -4.21 19.28
CA TYR A 262 29.65 -3.37 18.22
C TYR A 262 28.20 -3.02 18.48
N GLN A 263 27.41 -3.97 18.94
CA GLN A 263 26.03 -3.71 19.36
C GLN A 263 25.99 -2.79 20.57
N PHE A 264 26.90 -2.98 21.52
CA PHE A 264 27.05 -2.06 22.66
C PHE A 264 27.40 -0.64 22.20
N GLN A 265 28.37 -0.47 21.29
CA GLN A 265 28.74 0.83 20.74
C GLN A 265 27.53 1.51 20.06
N TRP A 266 26.81 0.78 19.20
CA TRP A 266 25.61 1.31 18.55
C TRP A 266 24.53 1.73 19.55
N TRP A 267 24.29 0.90 20.55
CA TRP A 267 23.34 1.20 21.62
C TRP A 267 23.77 2.44 22.42
N ALA A 268 25.04 2.52 22.86
CA ALA A 268 25.57 3.64 23.63
C ALA A 268 25.50 4.96 22.85
N CYS A 269 25.87 4.94 21.54
CA CYS A 269 25.76 6.10 20.67
C CYS A 269 24.30 6.57 20.53
N ALA A 270 23.36 5.63 20.42
CA ALA A 270 21.94 5.96 20.30
C ALA A 270 21.38 6.70 21.53
N LEU A 271 21.92 6.44 22.73
CA LEU A 271 21.49 7.18 23.96
C LEU A 271 21.75 8.69 23.88
N VAL A 272 22.73 9.11 23.08
CA VAL A 272 23.10 10.52 22.87
C VAL A 272 22.75 11.02 21.46
N ASN A 273 21.89 10.29 20.73
CA ASN A 273 21.53 10.58 19.33
C ASN A 273 22.72 10.67 18.37
N ALA A 274 23.79 9.91 18.63
CA ALA A 274 24.98 9.83 17.79
C ALA A 274 25.06 8.51 17.02
N GLN A 275 25.94 8.47 16.02
CA GLN A 275 26.25 7.25 15.26
C GLN A 275 27.75 7.00 15.29
N PRO A 276 28.21 5.73 15.39
CA PRO A 276 29.64 5.42 15.33
C PRO A 276 30.27 5.89 14.02
N PHE A 277 31.42 6.51 14.09
CA PHE A 277 32.18 6.93 12.92
C PHE A 277 32.69 5.70 12.14
N GLN A 278 32.44 5.65 10.84
CA GLN A 278 32.94 4.62 9.90
C GLN A 278 32.50 3.15 10.17
N GLY A 279 31.47 2.88 10.97
CA GLY A 279 30.91 1.54 11.14
C GLY A 279 31.85 0.52 11.80
N LYS A 280 31.83 -0.73 11.32
CA LYS A 280 32.63 -1.83 11.91
C LYS A 280 34.09 -1.82 11.46
N LYS A 281 34.97 -1.01 12.02
CA LYS A 281 36.40 -1.12 11.82
C LYS A 281 37.10 -1.78 13.03
N LYS A 282 38.10 -2.67 12.77
CA LYS A 282 39.01 -3.11 13.81
C LYS A 282 39.97 -1.97 14.16
N GLY A 283 40.04 -1.63 15.43
CA GLY A 283 40.96 -0.60 15.94
C GLY A 283 40.25 0.42 16.83
N ALA A 284 41.01 1.43 17.28
CA ALA A 284 40.46 2.54 18.03
C ALA A 284 39.56 3.40 17.13
N ASP A 285 38.40 3.80 17.64
CA ASP A 285 37.54 4.78 16.98
C ASP A 285 38.21 6.14 16.93
N THR A 286 37.97 6.86 15.83
CA THR A 286 38.45 8.25 15.69
C THR A 286 37.43 9.25 16.30
N GLY A 287 36.39 8.76 16.97
CA GLY A 287 35.36 9.55 17.65
C GLY A 287 33.93 9.19 17.22
N ILE A 288 32.98 9.90 17.82
CA ILE A 288 31.53 9.77 17.63
C ILE A 288 31.04 10.92 16.76
#